data_47a6d80b5f8deeda0523a4ea6044ffd2
#
_entry.id   47a6d80b5f8deeda0523a4ea6044ffd2
#
_cell.length_a   1.000
_cell.length_b   1.000
_cell.length_c   1.000
_cell.angle_alpha   90.00
_cell.angle_beta   90.00
_cell.angle_gamma   90.00
#
_symmetry.space_group_name_H-M   'P 1'
#
loop_
_entity.id
_entity.type
_entity.pdbx_description
1 polymer ?
#
loop_
_entity_poly.entity_id
_entity_poly.type
_entity_poly.pdbx_seq_one_letter_code
_entity_poly.pdbx_strand_id
1 'polypeptide(L)'
;MIKKQYILGLLTVLLFASCSNDEKTVFINVDDETPVNPNPVTQTLKEKAKFKIGAAVKMKDLQGEVNYKNAVLKHYSQITAEYEMKMASIWTSATTYNYTAGDYLASFAKDNNLEIHGHTLVWYDSFPEWFKNAKYDSIAFEAKVKIYITDVVGHYKGKVKSWDVVNEVFADGGALRNEAVINPLFKDPIGFYGRCFKYAKAADPDAKLFYNDYSVVIDAGKRAAIKKMVTRFKANGVPIDGLGDQFHYATDTNRQTMKTGFTDLASTGLLIHISELDIKVNTGKSDSYVFNDAEQRKQSETYKYITAMYEELPQNQKFAISTWGVTDKYTWLTSFWHSKEYPLLLDADYNKKPAYQGFLDGLK
;
A
#
# COMPACT_ATOMS: atom_id res chain seq x y z
N MET A 1 -34.39 0.55 72.48
CA MET A 1 -35.77 1.01 72.73
C MET A 1 -36.15 2.01 71.63
N ILE A 2 -37.29 1.73 70.96
CA ILE A 2 -38.30 2.69 70.48
C ILE A 2 -37.84 3.67 69.36
N LYS A 3 -38.54 3.90 68.26
CA LYS A 3 -39.75 3.38 67.58
C LYS A 3 -39.70 3.85 66.08
N LYS A 4 -40.31 3.06 65.20
CA LYS A 4 -40.74 3.46 63.85
C LYS A 4 -41.72 4.62 63.86
N GLN A 5 -41.69 5.50 62.86
CA GLN A 5 -42.91 6.08 62.31
C GLN A 5 -42.77 6.32 60.77
N TYR A 6 -43.74 5.80 60.03
CA TYR A 6 -44.04 6.05 58.62
C TYR A 6 -44.88 7.32 58.52
N ILE A 7 -44.69 8.18 57.55
CA ILE A 7 -45.70 9.11 57.03
C ILE A 7 -45.78 9.00 55.54
N LEU A 8 -46.99 8.71 55.13
CA LEU A 8 -47.54 8.63 53.76
C LEU A 8 -48.11 10.01 53.36
N GLY A 9 -47.93 10.46 52.18
CA GLY A 9 -48.61 11.69 51.73
C GLY A 9 -48.29 11.90 50.23
N LEU A 10 -49.09 11.55 49.48
CA LEU A 10 -50.22 12.00 48.65
C LEU A 10 -49.80 12.81 47.40
N LEU A 11 -50.28 12.29 46.33
CA LEU A 11 -50.31 12.69 44.94
C LEU A 11 -50.75 14.13 44.69
N THR A 12 -50.09 14.83 43.76
CA THR A 12 -50.80 15.81 42.92
C THR A 12 -50.22 15.77 41.51
N VAL A 13 -51.09 15.41 40.58
CA VAL A 13 -50.87 15.43 39.13
C VAL A 13 -51.12 16.84 38.62
N LEU A 14 -50.21 17.41 37.90
CA LEU A 14 -50.43 18.56 37.04
C LEU A 14 -49.93 18.25 35.65
N LEU A 15 -50.85 18.07 34.70
CA LEU A 15 -50.65 17.98 33.26
C LEU A 15 -50.37 19.39 32.74
N PHE A 16 -49.20 19.55 32.08
CA PHE A 16 -49.04 20.57 31.06
C PHE A 16 -48.56 19.91 29.77
N ALA A 17 -49.40 19.98 28.76
CA ALA A 17 -49.03 19.66 27.40
C ALA A 17 -48.20 20.83 26.84
N SER A 18 -47.02 20.54 26.33
CA SER A 18 -46.29 21.42 25.43
C SER A 18 -45.61 20.56 24.34
N CYS A 19 -45.98 20.79 23.09
CA CYS A 19 -45.31 20.22 21.93
C CYS A 19 -43.92 20.81 21.80
N SER A 20 -42.89 19.96 21.74
CA SER A 20 -41.63 20.31 21.12
C SER A 20 -40.98 19.06 20.55
N ASN A 21 -40.37 19.22 19.35
CA ASN A 21 -39.75 18.22 18.52
C ASN A 21 -38.73 17.37 19.30
N ASP A 22 -39.00 16.09 19.41
CA ASP A 22 -38.02 15.12 19.92
C ASP A 22 -37.11 14.69 18.78
N GLU A 23 -35.87 15.22 18.76
CA GLU A 23 -34.74 14.53 18.16
C GLU A 23 -34.49 13.26 18.98
N LYS A 24 -34.83 12.12 18.40
CA LYS A 24 -34.50 10.80 18.97
C LYS A 24 -33.00 10.62 18.93
N THR A 25 -32.33 10.88 20.03
CA THR A 25 -30.98 10.39 20.29
C THR A 25 -31.06 8.86 20.38
N VAL A 26 -30.70 8.19 19.31
CA VAL A 26 -30.53 6.73 19.30
C VAL A 26 -29.25 6.42 20.06
N PHE A 27 -29.39 6.01 21.32
CA PHE A 27 -28.32 5.33 22.02
C PHE A 27 -28.11 3.96 21.35
N ILE A 28 -27.05 3.84 20.55
CA ILE A 28 -26.62 2.54 20.08
C ILE A 28 -25.97 1.86 21.27
N ASN A 29 -26.63 0.88 21.86
CA ASN A 29 -26.03 -0.07 22.79
C ASN A 29 -24.91 -0.79 22.05
N VAL A 30 -23.67 -0.59 22.50
CA VAL A 30 -22.47 -1.26 22.00
C VAL A 30 -22.26 -2.59 22.75
N ASP A 31 -23.33 -3.34 22.96
CA ASP A 31 -23.27 -4.71 23.50
C ASP A 31 -23.75 -5.71 22.46
N ASP A 32 -23.28 -5.56 21.21
CA ASP A 32 -23.40 -6.63 20.22
C ASP A 32 -22.05 -7.38 20.17
N GLU A 33 -21.85 -8.26 21.17
CA GLU A 33 -20.87 -9.34 21.07
C GLU A 33 -21.32 -10.27 19.93
N THR A 34 -21.00 -9.90 18.70
CA THR A 34 -21.09 -10.87 17.60
C THR A 34 -20.14 -12.02 17.96
N PRO A 35 -20.64 -13.25 18.09
CA PRO A 35 -19.80 -14.38 18.45
C PRO A 35 -18.71 -14.51 17.40
N VAL A 36 -17.45 -14.55 17.86
CA VAL A 36 -16.32 -14.92 17.01
C VAL A 36 -16.67 -16.27 16.40
N ASN A 37 -16.89 -16.30 15.09
CA ASN A 37 -17.27 -17.51 14.38
C ASN A 37 -16.25 -18.63 14.66
N PRO A 38 -16.61 -19.71 15.35
CA PRO A 38 -15.66 -20.75 15.76
C PRO A 38 -15.17 -21.63 14.60
N ASN A 39 -15.65 -21.43 13.37
CA ASN A 39 -15.13 -22.14 12.21
C ASN A 39 -13.91 -21.41 11.68
N PRO A 40 -12.69 -22.00 11.79
CA PRO A 40 -11.51 -21.41 11.18
C PRO A 40 -11.74 -21.29 9.68
N VAL A 41 -11.67 -20.06 9.15
CA VAL A 41 -11.72 -19.85 7.71
C VAL A 41 -10.56 -20.63 7.09
N THR A 42 -10.89 -21.69 6.35
CA THR A 42 -9.92 -22.61 5.75
C THR A 42 -9.23 -21.96 4.54
N GLN A 43 -9.88 -20.95 3.92
CA GLN A 43 -9.36 -20.26 2.75
C GLN A 43 -8.19 -19.34 3.10
N THR A 44 -7.21 -19.29 2.19
CA THR A 44 -6.12 -18.31 2.25
C THR A 44 -6.51 -17.03 1.52
N LEU A 45 -5.70 -15.97 1.68
CA LEU A 45 -5.96 -14.67 1.02
C LEU A 45 -6.09 -14.84 -0.49
N LYS A 46 -5.14 -15.53 -1.12
CA LYS A 46 -5.10 -15.73 -2.58
C LYS A 46 -6.21 -16.66 -3.11
N GLU A 47 -6.73 -17.54 -2.27
CA GLU A 47 -7.83 -18.43 -2.67
C GLU A 47 -9.18 -17.71 -2.65
N LYS A 48 -9.37 -16.77 -1.74
CA LYS A 48 -10.61 -16.00 -1.65
C LYS A 48 -10.66 -14.85 -2.65
N ALA A 49 -9.56 -14.14 -2.88
CA ALA A 49 -9.52 -12.96 -3.73
C ALA A 49 -9.69 -13.31 -5.22
N LYS A 50 -10.43 -12.46 -5.94
CA LYS A 50 -10.60 -12.53 -7.40
C LYS A 50 -9.61 -11.65 -8.17
N PHE A 51 -8.60 -11.15 -7.48
CA PHE A 51 -7.48 -10.35 -7.98
C PHE A 51 -6.20 -10.78 -7.27
N LYS A 52 -5.06 -10.23 -7.65
CA LYS A 52 -3.79 -10.64 -7.05
C LYS A 52 -3.66 -10.13 -5.61
N ILE A 53 -3.22 -11.02 -4.72
CA ILE A 53 -2.77 -10.64 -3.39
C ILE A 53 -1.25 -10.78 -3.37
N GLY A 54 -0.57 -9.66 -3.12
CA GLY A 54 0.88 -9.56 -3.14
C GLY A 54 1.49 -9.33 -1.76
N ALA A 55 2.81 -9.55 -1.70
CA ALA A 55 3.64 -9.12 -0.58
C ALA A 55 5.01 -8.62 -1.06
N ALA A 56 5.53 -7.58 -0.43
CA ALA A 56 6.94 -7.23 -0.57
C ALA A 56 7.80 -8.29 0.12
N VAL A 57 8.85 -8.73 -0.56
CA VAL A 57 9.74 -9.80 -0.09
C VAL A 57 11.20 -9.44 -0.30
N LYS A 58 12.07 -10.03 0.52
CA LYS A 58 13.53 -9.97 0.39
C LYS A 58 14.07 -11.34 0.03
N MET A 59 15.02 -11.40 -0.90
CA MET A 59 15.73 -12.63 -1.24
C MET A 59 16.31 -13.31 0.01
N LYS A 60 16.97 -12.52 0.86
CA LYS A 60 17.62 -12.99 2.09
C LYS A 60 16.63 -13.76 2.99
N ASP A 61 15.41 -13.25 3.17
CA ASP A 61 14.43 -13.84 4.08
C ASP A 61 13.79 -15.10 3.46
N LEU A 62 13.56 -15.09 2.13
CA LEU A 62 13.10 -16.27 1.38
C LEU A 62 14.11 -17.43 1.41
N GLN A 63 15.41 -17.14 1.41
CA GLN A 63 16.47 -18.14 1.48
C GLN A 63 16.76 -18.60 2.91
N GLY A 64 16.71 -17.66 3.84
CA GLY A 64 17.14 -17.88 5.22
C GLY A 64 16.10 -18.50 6.14
N GLU A 65 14.79 -18.41 5.81
CA GLU A 65 13.73 -18.80 6.73
C GLU A 65 12.60 -19.56 6.06
N VAL A 66 12.49 -20.85 6.43
CA VAL A 66 11.50 -21.76 5.86
C VAL A 66 10.06 -21.28 6.11
N ASN A 67 9.78 -20.78 7.32
CA ASN A 67 8.44 -20.28 7.68
C ASN A 67 8.06 -19.04 6.87
N TYR A 68 9.01 -18.14 6.59
CA TYR A 68 8.79 -16.98 5.71
C TYR A 68 8.41 -17.44 4.30
N LYS A 69 9.21 -18.32 3.72
CA LYS A 69 8.94 -18.90 2.40
C LYS A 69 7.57 -19.58 2.35
N ASN A 70 7.24 -20.40 3.35
CA ASN A 70 5.97 -21.10 3.42
C ASN A 70 4.79 -20.14 3.53
N ALA A 71 4.92 -19.06 4.30
CA ALA A 71 3.89 -18.01 4.41
C ALA A 71 3.65 -17.31 3.06
N VAL A 72 4.72 -16.96 2.32
CA VAL A 72 4.62 -16.39 0.98
C VAL A 72 3.87 -17.34 0.06
N LEU A 73 4.30 -18.60 -0.03
CA LEU A 73 3.70 -19.59 -0.91
C LEU A 73 2.25 -19.91 -0.57
N LYS A 74 1.89 -19.85 0.70
CA LYS A 74 0.55 -20.18 1.18
C LYS A 74 -0.46 -19.05 0.93
N HIS A 75 -0.08 -17.80 1.14
CA HIS A 75 -1.04 -16.71 1.25
C HIS A 75 -1.07 -15.77 0.04
N TYR A 76 0.00 -15.70 -0.75
CA TYR A 76 0.16 -14.71 -1.79
C TYR A 76 0.20 -15.33 -3.20
N SER A 77 -0.22 -14.56 -4.19
CA SER A 77 -0.18 -14.91 -5.63
C SER A 77 0.73 -13.97 -6.43
N GLN A 78 1.27 -12.94 -5.77
CA GLN A 78 2.22 -11.99 -6.35
C GLN A 78 3.28 -11.64 -5.31
N ILE A 79 4.49 -11.32 -5.77
CA ILE A 79 5.55 -10.75 -4.92
C ILE A 79 6.05 -9.44 -5.53
N THR A 80 6.55 -8.54 -4.65
CA THR A 80 7.26 -7.32 -5.01
C THR A 80 8.65 -7.37 -4.40
N ALA A 81 9.69 -7.02 -5.16
CA ALA A 81 11.05 -6.94 -4.63
C ALA A 81 11.16 -5.71 -3.71
N GLU A 82 11.39 -5.90 -2.39
CA GLU A 82 11.47 -4.77 -1.46
C GLU A 82 12.69 -3.87 -1.74
N TYR A 83 13.82 -4.47 -2.15
CA TYR A 83 15.07 -3.75 -2.44
C TYR A 83 15.72 -4.18 -3.76
N GLU A 84 15.64 -5.44 -4.12
CA GLU A 84 16.49 -6.12 -5.09
C GLU A 84 16.34 -5.60 -6.53
N MET A 85 15.21 -4.94 -6.84
CA MET A 85 14.95 -4.35 -8.16
C MET A 85 15.02 -2.81 -8.17
N LYS A 86 15.40 -2.18 -7.06
CA LYS A 86 15.66 -0.73 -7.03
C LYS A 86 16.93 -0.38 -7.81
N MET A 87 16.98 0.82 -8.39
CA MET A 87 18.08 1.26 -9.25
C MET A 87 19.46 1.10 -8.58
N ALA A 88 19.60 1.53 -7.33
CA ALA A 88 20.88 1.42 -6.61
C ALA A 88 21.33 -0.03 -6.36
N SER A 89 20.38 -0.97 -6.27
CA SER A 89 20.70 -2.40 -6.10
C SER A 89 21.15 -3.05 -7.39
N ILE A 90 20.59 -2.62 -8.53
CA ILE A 90 20.89 -3.19 -9.84
C ILE A 90 22.09 -2.48 -10.49
N TRP A 91 22.11 -1.16 -10.54
CA TRP A 91 23.06 -0.36 -11.31
C TRP A 91 24.29 0.03 -10.46
N THR A 92 25.19 -0.90 -10.26
CA THR A 92 26.29 -0.79 -9.29
C THR A 92 27.43 0.11 -9.75
N SER A 93 27.60 0.31 -11.06
CA SER A 93 28.56 1.28 -11.64
C SER A 93 28.06 1.78 -13.01
N ALA A 94 28.78 2.73 -13.61
CA ALA A 94 28.44 3.28 -14.92
C ALA A 94 28.34 2.23 -16.06
N THR A 95 28.94 1.06 -15.86
CA THR A 95 29.03 -0.02 -16.86
C THR A 95 28.60 -1.39 -16.31
N THR A 96 28.17 -1.48 -15.05
CA THR A 96 27.92 -2.76 -14.39
C THR A 96 26.54 -2.84 -13.79
N TYR A 97 25.81 -3.89 -14.10
CA TYR A 97 24.54 -4.28 -13.50
C TYR A 97 24.72 -5.54 -12.65
N ASN A 98 24.08 -5.59 -11.51
CA ASN A 98 23.97 -6.77 -10.66
C ASN A 98 22.51 -7.24 -10.61
N TYR A 99 22.20 -8.26 -11.38
CA TYR A 99 20.86 -8.86 -11.43
C TYR A 99 20.67 -10.04 -10.47
N THR A 100 21.71 -10.49 -9.76
CA THR A 100 21.72 -11.74 -8.99
C THR A 100 20.51 -11.89 -8.07
N ALA A 101 20.21 -10.87 -7.27
CA ALA A 101 19.11 -10.94 -6.32
C ALA A 101 17.74 -10.81 -6.99
N GLY A 102 17.60 -9.95 -7.98
CA GLY A 102 16.38 -9.81 -8.78
C GLY A 102 16.09 -11.07 -9.61
N ASP A 103 17.12 -11.71 -10.17
CA ASP A 103 17.00 -12.97 -10.93
C ASP A 103 16.55 -14.12 -10.02
N TYR A 104 17.03 -14.16 -8.77
CA TYR A 104 16.55 -15.11 -7.78
C TYR A 104 15.04 -14.94 -7.54
N LEU A 105 14.58 -13.69 -7.30
CA LEU A 105 13.17 -13.42 -7.06
C LEU A 105 12.30 -13.74 -8.30
N ALA A 106 12.76 -13.41 -9.50
CA ALA A 106 12.05 -13.71 -10.72
C ALA A 106 11.95 -15.23 -10.98
N SER A 107 13.02 -15.98 -10.69
CA SER A 107 13.03 -17.44 -10.78
C SER A 107 12.13 -18.05 -9.70
N PHE A 108 12.23 -17.58 -8.45
CA PHE A 108 11.37 -18.02 -7.35
C PHE A 108 9.88 -17.83 -7.69
N ALA A 109 9.50 -16.66 -8.23
CA ALA A 109 8.13 -16.40 -8.64
C ALA A 109 7.68 -17.39 -9.72
N LYS A 110 8.47 -17.56 -10.78
CA LYS A 110 8.18 -18.48 -11.88
C LYS A 110 8.02 -19.93 -11.39
N ASP A 111 8.97 -20.42 -10.59
CA ASP A 111 9.02 -21.82 -10.13
C ASP A 111 7.87 -22.16 -9.16
N ASN A 112 7.29 -21.15 -8.52
CA ASN A 112 6.19 -21.30 -7.59
C ASN A 112 4.84 -20.75 -8.10
N ASN A 113 4.74 -20.47 -9.40
CA ASN A 113 3.52 -19.96 -10.04
C ASN A 113 2.98 -18.66 -9.40
N LEU A 114 3.90 -17.78 -9.00
CA LEU A 114 3.61 -16.42 -8.54
C LEU A 114 3.88 -15.42 -9.67
N GLU A 115 3.21 -14.27 -9.63
CA GLU A 115 3.63 -13.12 -10.45
C GLU A 115 4.65 -12.27 -9.68
N ILE A 116 5.47 -11.50 -10.40
CA ILE A 116 6.35 -10.53 -9.78
C ILE A 116 6.05 -9.14 -10.33
N HIS A 117 5.92 -8.17 -9.41
CA HIS A 117 5.83 -6.75 -9.65
C HIS A 117 7.20 -6.11 -9.39
N GLY A 118 7.74 -5.44 -10.40
CA GLY A 118 9.04 -4.78 -10.31
C GLY A 118 8.92 -3.41 -9.63
N HIS A 119 9.67 -3.20 -8.57
CA HIS A 119 9.70 -1.95 -7.82
C HIS A 119 11.15 -1.53 -7.58
N THR A 120 11.61 -0.41 -8.02
CA THR A 120 11.04 0.58 -8.93
C THR A 120 12.13 1.09 -9.87
N LEU A 121 11.77 1.48 -11.11
CA LEU A 121 12.77 1.88 -12.10
C LEU A 121 13.36 3.27 -11.82
N VAL A 122 12.50 4.26 -11.54
CA VAL A 122 12.91 5.64 -11.29
C VAL A 122 12.29 6.15 -9.99
N TRP A 123 13.12 6.33 -8.98
CA TRP A 123 12.75 6.89 -7.68
C TRP A 123 13.88 7.76 -7.16
N TYR A 124 13.56 8.95 -6.67
CA TYR A 124 14.54 9.98 -6.26
C TYR A 124 15.51 9.47 -5.18
N ASP A 125 15.06 8.57 -4.32
CA ASP A 125 15.84 8.02 -3.20
C ASP A 125 16.68 6.79 -3.59
N SER A 126 16.50 6.23 -4.79
CA SER A 126 17.19 5.00 -5.19
C SER A 126 18.23 5.18 -6.29
N PHE A 127 18.62 6.39 -6.63
CA PHE A 127 19.76 6.58 -7.53
C PHE A 127 21.08 6.17 -6.86
N PRO A 128 21.93 5.39 -7.54
CA PRO A 128 23.21 5.01 -6.96
C PRO A 128 24.13 6.23 -6.79
N GLU A 129 24.98 6.21 -5.78
CA GLU A 129 25.84 7.35 -5.44
C GLU A 129 26.77 7.77 -6.57
N TRP A 130 27.34 6.80 -7.32
CA TRP A 130 28.18 7.11 -8.47
C TRP A 130 27.44 7.94 -9.53
N PHE A 131 26.11 7.69 -9.71
CA PHE A 131 25.27 8.42 -10.66
C PHE A 131 24.94 9.84 -10.15
N LYS A 132 24.58 9.99 -8.88
CA LYS A 132 24.33 11.31 -8.26
C LYS A 132 25.56 12.21 -8.33
N ASN A 133 26.74 11.63 -8.11
CA ASN A 133 28.02 12.36 -8.07
C ASN A 133 28.54 12.77 -9.46
N ALA A 134 28.03 12.17 -10.53
CA ALA A 134 28.48 12.45 -11.90
C ALA A 134 28.03 13.80 -12.47
N LYS A 135 27.09 14.50 -11.80
CA LYS A 135 26.59 15.85 -12.15
C LYS A 135 26.24 16.02 -13.63
N TYR A 136 25.46 15.11 -14.16
CA TYR A 136 24.98 15.16 -15.55
C TYR A 136 24.10 16.40 -15.81
N ASP A 137 24.14 16.95 -17.03
CA ASP A 137 23.06 17.79 -17.53
C ASP A 137 21.80 16.95 -17.85
N SER A 138 20.69 17.61 -18.17
CA SER A 138 19.42 16.93 -18.41
C SER A 138 19.48 15.95 -19.59
N ILE A 139 20.27 16.24 -20.63
CA ILE A 139 20.38 15.40 -21.84
C ILE A 139 21.15 14.13 -21.49
N ALA A 140 22.33 14.27 -20.89
CA ALA A 140 23.17 13.14 -20.49
C ALA A 140 22.48 12.29 -19.41
N PHE A 141 21.80 12.91 -18.43
CA PHE A 141 21.02 12.23 -17.41
C PHE A 141 19.93 11.36 -18.03
N GLU A 142 19.12 11.92 -18.92
CA GLU A 142 18.05 11.19 -19.57
C GLU A 142 18.58 10.05 -20.45
N ALA A 143 19.68 10.27 -21.20
CA ALA A 143 20.29 9.24 -22.01
C ALA A 143 20.73 8.02 -21.16
N LYS A 144 21.30 8.27 -19.97
CA LYS A 144 21.69 7.22 -19.04
C LYS A 144 20.49 6.49 -18.44
N VAL A 145 19.46 7.22 -18.01
CA VAL A 145 18.22 6.62 -17.46
C VAL A 145 17.49 5.81 -18.54
N LYS A 146 17.47 6.28 -19.79
CA LYS A 146 16.90 5.52 -20.90
C LYS A 146 17.61 4.17 -21.08
N ILE A 147 18.96 4.17 -21.09
CA ILE A 147 19.75 2.92 -21.19
C ILE A 147 19.40 2.00 -20.04
N TYR A 148 19.43 2.51 -18.79
CA TYR A 148 19.09 1.74 -17.60
C TYR A 148 17.70 1.09 -17.70
N ILE A 149 16.66 1.88 -18.02
CA ILE A 149 15.29 1.34 -18.14
C ILE A 149 15.21 0.29 -19.24
N THR A 150 15.84 0.53 -20.39
CA THR A 150 15.83 -0.40 -21.53
C THR A 150 16.49 -1.72 -21.15
N ASP A 151 17.64 -1.67 -20.49
CA ASP A 151 18.42 -2.86 -20.12
C ASP A 151 17.70 -3.66 -19.03
N VAL A 152 17.21 -2.99 -17.97
CA VAL A 152 16.56 -3.67 -16.85
C VAL A 152 15.23 -4.28 -17.25
N VAL A 153 14.36 -3.51 -17.90
CA VAL A 153 13.06 -4.02 -18.36
C VAL A 153 13.26 -5.11 -19.43
N GLY A 154 14.24 -4.93 -20.31
CA GLY A 154 14.60 -5.94 -21.32
C GLY A 154 15.11 -7.25 -20.70
N HIS A 155 15.95 -7.18 -19.64
CA HIS A 155 16.45 -8.35 -18.91
C HIS A 155 15.32 -9.15 -18.25
N TYR A 156 14.31 -8.46 -17.75
CA TYR A 156 13.15 -9.07 -17.09
C TYR A 156 11.94 -9.28 -18.01
N LYS A 157 12.08 -9.02 -19.30
CA LYS A 157 10.97 -9.18 -20.26
C LYS A 157 10.32 -10.55 -20.17
N GLY A 158 8.99 -10.54 -20.04
CA GLY A 158 8.16 -11.74 -19.88
C GLY A 158 8.23 -12.41 -18.50
N LYS A 159 9.21 -12.07 -17.65
CA LYS A 159 9.36 -12.55 -16.27
C LYS A 159 8.59 -11.65 -15.30
N VAL A 160 8.89 -10.34 -15.31
CA VAL A 160 8.20 -9.32 -14.51
C VAL A 160 6.95 -8.86 -15.26
N LYS A 161 5.78 -8.95 -14.61
CA LYS A 161 4.48 -8.69 -15.25
C LYS A 161 4.06 -7.23 -15.21
N SER A 162 4.63 -6.47 -14.29
CA SER A 162 4.30 -5.06 -14.09
C SER A 162 5.44 -4.33 -13.41
N TRP A 163 5.53 -3.02 -13.61
CA TRP A 163 6.57 -2.16 -13.04
C TRP A 163 6.00 -0.88 -12.46
N ASP A 164 6.48 -0.49 -11.28
CA ASP A 164 6.47 0.91 -10.88
C ASP A 164 7.58 1.61 -11.68
N VAL A 165 7.18 2.26 -12.78
CA VAL A 165 8.13 2.95 -13.66
C VAL A 165 8.70 4.18 -12.99
N VAL A 166 7.82 4.91 -12.29
CA VAL A 166 8.17 6.13 -11.56
C VAL A 166 7.50 6.11 -10.20
N ASN A 167 8.28 6.40 -9.17
CA ASN A 167 7.85 6.41 -7.79
C ASN A 167 8.04 7.78 -7.14
N GLU A 168 7.02 8.27 -6.42
CA GLU A 168 7.07 9.42 -5.49
C GLU A 168 7.56 10.75 -6.11
N VAL A 169 6.96 11.19 -7.19
CA VAL A 169 7.30 12.47 -7.86
C VAL A 169 6.85 13.68 -7.04
N PHE A 170 5.75 13.54 -6.31
CA PHE A 170 5.13 14.65 -5.61
C PHE A 170 5.39 14.60 -4.10
N ALA A 171 5.72 15.76 -3.53
CA ALA A 171 5.69 15.97 -2.09
C ALA A 171 4.24 16.08 -1.60
N ASP A 172 4.04 16.09 -0.28
CA ASP A 172 2.73 16.33 0.32
C ASP A 172 2.16 17.67 -0.14
N GLY A 173 0.84 17.71 -0.33
CA GLY A 173 0.18 18.86 -0.95
C GLY A 173 0.30 18.97 -2.48
N GLY A 174 1.08 18.08 -3.14
CA GLY A 174 1.12 17.93 -4.60
C GLY A 174 2.14 18.78 -5.34
N ALA A 175 3.06 19.44 -4.64
CA ALA A 175 4.21 20.09 -5.28
C ALA A 175 5.20 19.02 -5.80
N LEU A 176 5.95 19.34 -6.87
CA LEU A 176 7.07 18.48 -7.29
C LEU A 176 8.13 18.46 -6.20
N ARG A 177 8.72 17.29 -5.92
CA ARG A 177 9.78 17.14 -4.92
C ARG A 177 11.02 17.93 -5.30
N ASN A 178 11.47 18.81 -4.40
CA ASN A 178 12.71 19.56 -4.60
C ASN A 178 13.96 18.73 -4.28
N GLU A 179 13.85 17.72 -3.42
CA GLU A 179 14.94 16.80 -3.04
C GLU A 179 15.34 15.87 -4.20
N ALA A 180 14.44 15.67 -5.15
CA ALA A 180 14.75 14.87 -6.31
C ALA A 180 15.72 15.61 -7.23
N VAL A 181 16.88 14.99 -7.51
CA VAL A 181 17.86 15.49 -8.49
C VAL A 181 17.20 15.81 -9.85
N ILE A 182 16.13 15.10 -10.17
CA ILE A 182 15.41 15.19 -11.45
C ILE A 182 14.69 16.53 -11.61
N ASN A 183 13.91 16.96 -10.62
CA ASN A 183 12.97 18.06 -10.79
C ASN A 183 13.67 19.42 -11.07
N PRO A 184 14.76 19.77 -10.40
CA PRO A 184 15.51 20.98 -10.77
C PRO A 184 16.32 20.84 -12.07
N LEU A 185 16.62 19.61 -12.50
CA LEU A 185 17.45 19.34 -13.68
C LEU A 185 16.69 19.58 -15.00
N PHE A 186 15.38 19.30 -15.01
CA PHE A 186 14.56 19.37 -16.20
C PHE A 186 13.66 20.61 -16.20
N LYS A 187 13.59 21.34 -17.32
CA LYS A 187 12.58 22.39 -17.53
C LYS A 187 11.14 21.84 -17.51
N ASP A 188 10.99 20.57 -17.89
CA ASP A 188 9.73 19.82 -17.90
C ASP A 188 9.93 18.42 -17.27
N PRO A 189 9.96 18.35 -15.93
CA PRO A 189 10.13 17.06 -15.24
C PRO A 189 9.01 16.05 -15.56
N ILE A 190 7.77 16.51 -15.66
CA ILE A 190 6.62 15.63 -15.98
C ILE A 190 6.78 15.01 -17.38
N GLY A 191 7.28 15.78 -18.34
CA GLY A 191 7.60 15.25 -19.67
C GLY A 191 8.71 14.21 -19.64
N PHE A 192 9.75 14.39 -18.82
CA PHE A 192 10.80 13.39 -18.61
C PHE A 192 10.21 12.09 -18.02
N TYR A 193 9.40 12.17 -16.97
CA TYR A 193 8.76 10.97 -16.40
C TYR A 193 7.89 10.26 -17.44
N GLY A 194 7.13 11.00 -18.26
CA GLY A 194 6.37 10.39 -19.35
C GLY A 194 7.23 9.63 -20.37
N ARG A 195 8.46 10.12 -20.65
CA ARG A 195 9.41 9.40 -21.53
C ARG A 195 9.95 8.14 -20.89
N CYS A 196 10.12 8.09 -19.54
CA CYS A 196 10.49 6.87 -18.82
C CYS A 196 9.46 5.73 -19.07
N PHE A 197 8.16 6.04 -19.04
CA PHE A 197 7.11 5.07 -19.41
C PHE A 197 7.24 4.60 -20.85
N LYS A 198 7.55 5.50 -21.79
CA LYS A 198 7.77 5.11 -23.21
C LYS A 198 8.98 4.20 -23.38
N TYR A 199 10.06 4.43 -22.63
CA TYR A 199 11.25 3.56 -22.66
C TYR A 199 10.93 2.16 -22.09
N ALA A 200 10.23 2.09 -20.96
CA ALA A 200 9.81 0.83 -20.38
C ALA A 200 8.88 0.03 -21.32
N LYS A 201 7.90 0.70 -21.94
CA LYS A 201 6.96 0.06 -22.88
C LYS A 201 7.65 -0.44 -24.15
N ALA A 202 8.66 0.28 -24.61
CA ALA A 202 9.45 -0.14 -25.78
C ALA A 202 10.30 -1.39 -25.47
N ALA A 203 10.81 -1.51 -24.24
CA ALA A 203 11.61 -2.65 -23.80
C ALA A 203 10.75 -3.91 -23.56
N ASP A 204 9.59 -3.76 -22.92
CA ASP A 204 8.59 -4.83 -22.75
C ASP A 204 7.18 -4.32 -23.05
N PRO A 205 6.64 -4.59 -24.25
CA PRO A 205 5.30 -4.17 -24.64
C PRO A 205 4.17 -4.81 -23.81
N ASP A 206 4.41 -5.94 -23.16
CA ASP A 206 3.39 -6.72 -22.44
C ASP A 206 3.29 -6.33 -20.96
N ALA A 207 4.36 -5.75 -20.40
CA ALA A 207 4.38 -5.33 -19.00
C ALA A 207 3.37 -4.19 -18.73
N LYS A 208 2.68 -4.27 -17.58
CA LYS A 208 1.83 -3.20 -17.08
C LYS A 208 2.66 -2.14 -16.37
N LEU A 209 2.42 -0.88 -16.67
CA LEU A 209 3.24 0.24 -16.22
C LEU A 209 2.48 1.14 -15.24
N PHE A 210 3.02 1.31 -14.05
CA PHE A 210 2.41 2.04 -12.94
C PHE A 210 3.23 3.28 -12.56
N TYR A 211 2.50 4.29 -12.09
CA TYR A 211 3.00 5.32 -11.22
C TYR A 211 2.62 4.97 -9.79
N ASN A 212 3.55 5.05 -8.82
CA ASN A 212 3.31 4.71 -7.42
C ASN A 212 3.69 5.90 -6.51
N ASP A 213 2.87 6.18 -5.47
CA ASP A 213 3.16 7.22 -4.49
C ASP A 213 2.43 6.92 -3.18
N TYR A 214 2.87 7.53 -2.08
CA TYR A 214 2.22 7.42 -0.78
C TYR A 214 1.18 8.53 -0.57
N SER A 215 0.26 8.32 0.37
CA SER A 215 -0.78 9.28 0.80
C SER A 215 -1.72 9.76 -0.31
N VAL A 216 -1.79 9.09 -1.46
CA VAL A 216 -2.57 9.56 -2.62
C VAL A 216 -4.04 9.70 -2.30
N VAL A 217 -4.63 8.74 -1.56
CA VAL A 217 -6.06 8.79 -1.24
C VAL A 217 -6.40 9.74 -0.09
N ILE A 218 -5.46 10.08 0.79
CA ILE A 218 -5.73 10.98 1.91
C ILE A 218 -5.29 12.42 1.65
N ASP A 219 -4.35 12.65 0.73
CA ASP A 219 -3.89 14.00 0.33
C ASP A 219 -4.56 14.43 -0.98
N ALA A 220 -5.52 15.34 -0.87
CA ALA A 220 -6.27 15.84 -2.01
C ALA A 220 -5.39 16.64 -3.00
N GLY A 221 -4.40 17.36 -2.50
CA GLY A 221 -3.47 18.16 -3.34
C GLY A 221 -2.57 17.23 -4.17
N LYS A 222 -1.96 16.24 -3.54
CA LYS A 222 -1.12 15.23 -4.20
C LYS A 222 -1.94 14.45 -5.24
N ARG A 223 -3.13 13.98 -4.88
CA ARG A 223 -4.02 13.27 -5.80
C ARG A 223 -4.41 14.14 -7.00
N ALA A 224 -4.71 15.42 -6.80
CA ALA A 224 -5.00 16.35 -7.90
C ALA A 224 -3.81 16.51 -8.84
N ALA A 225 -2.59 16.63 -8.31
CA ALA A 225 -1.37 16.72 -9.10
C ALA A 225 -1.12 15.43 -9.92
N ILE A 226 -1.31 14.26 -9.32
CA ILE A 226 -1.20 12.96 -10.00
C ILE A 226 -2.25 12.85 -11.12
N LYS A 227 -3.50 13.20 -10.86
CA LYS A 227 -4.57 13.19 -11.89
C LYS A 227 -4.26 14.12 -13.06
N LYS A 228 -3.70 15.31 -12.77
CA LYS A 228 -3.24 16.25 -13.82
C LYS A 228 -2.09 15.63 -14.64
N MET A 229 -1.14 14.98 -14.02
CA MET A 229 -0.06 14.24 -14.68
C MET A 229 -0.63 13.14 -15.59
N VAL A 230 -1.55 12.30 -15.08
CA VAL A 230 -2.22 11.24 -15.85
C VAL A 230 -2.97 11.80 -17.06
N THR A 231 -3.71 12.91 -16.89
CA THR A 231 -4.40 13.57 -17.99
C THR A 231 -3.42 14.00 -19.09
N ARG A 232 -2.31 14.62 -18.68
CA ARG A 232 -1.24 14.99 -19.61
C ARG A 232 -0.60 13.77 -20.28
N PHE A 233 -0.37 12.70 -19.55
CA PHE A 233 0.18 11.45 -20.11
C PHE A 233 -0.73 10.86 -21.18
N LYS A 234 -2.03 10.74 -20.88
CA LYS A 234 -3.02 10.26 -21.85
C LYS A 234 -3.05 11.11 -23.12
N ALA A 235 -3.07 12.44 -22.97
CA ALA A 235 -3.09 13.39 -24.10
C ALA A 235 -1.84 13.29 -24.98
N ASN A 236 -0.68 12.85 -24.44
CA ASN A 236 0.59 12.71 -25.16
C ASN A 236 0.94 11.24 -25.51
N GLY A 237 -0.02 10.33 -25.44
CA GLY A 237 0.18 8.92 -25.76
C GLY A 237 1.26 8.23 -24.89
N VAL A 238 1.36 8.62 -23.61
CA VAL A 238 2.23 7.95 -22.65
C VAL A 238 1.54 6.67 -22.14
N PRO A 239 2.19 5.52 -22.23
CA PRO A 239 1.59 4.22 -21.90
C PRO A 239 1.57 3.98 -20.39
N ILE A 240 0.67 4.65 -19.68
CA ILE A 240 0.40 4.39 -18.27
C ILE A 240 -0.80 3.46 -18.14
N ASP A 241 -0.61 2.29 -17.49
CA ASP A 241 -1.66 1.30 -17.26
C ASP A 241 -2.34 1.46 -15.89
N GLY A 242 -1.62 1.91 -14.86
CA GLY A 242 -2.16 1.96 -13.50
C GLY A 242 -1.54 2.98 -12.57
N LEU A 243 -2.19 3.12 -11.41
CA LEU A 243 -1.75 3.95 -10.29
C LEU A 243 -1.64 3.08 -9.03
N GLY A 244 -0.52 3.24 -8.32
CA GLY A 244 -0.31 2.70 -6.98
C GLY A 244 -0.54 3.77 -5.92
N ASP A 245 -1.24 3.41 -4.85
CA ASP A 245 -1.15 4.09 -3.55
C ASP A 245 -0.49 3.12 -2.58
N GLN A 246 0.61 3.55 -1.95
CA GLN A 246 1.39 2.70 -1.04
C GLN A 246 0.57 2.25 0.19
N PHE A 247 -0.43 3.00 0.59
CA PHE A 247 -1.32 2.66 1.72
C PHE A 247 -0.60 2.44 3.07
N HIS A 248 0.47 3.19 3.33
CA HIS A 248 1.12 3.25 4.64
C HIS A 248 0.27 4.07 5.62
N TYR A 249 -0.88 3.54 5.99
CA TYR A 249 -1.84 4.24 6.84
C TYR A 249 -1.81 3.75 8.29
N ALA A 250 -2.74 4.23 9.08
CA ALA A 250 -2.86 3.87 10.47
C ALA A 250 -4.31 3.51 10.82
N THR A 251 -4.50 2.87 11.96
CA THR A 251 -5.84 2.48 12.44
C THR A 251 -6.78 3.66 12.70
N ASP A 252 -6.24 4.87 12.89
CA ASP A 252 -6.98 6.12 13.11
C ASP A 252 -7.14 6.99 11.85
N THR A 253 -6.66 6.51 10.68
CA THR A 253 -6.85 7.21 9.42
C THR A 253 -8.34 7.37 9.11
N ASN A 254 -8.76 8.59 8.78
CA ASN A 254 -10.17 8.90 8.55
C ASN A 254 -10.75 8.11 7.38
N ARG A 255 -11.69 7.22 7.65
CA ARG A 255 -12.30 6.31 6.69
C ARG A 255 -13.06 7.05 5.57
N GLN A 256 -13.75 8.14 5.90
CA GLN A 256 -14.48 8.92 4.89
C GLN A 256 -13.51 9.61 3.92
N THR A 257 -12.43 10.20 4.42
CA THR A 257 -11.38 10.80 3.58
C THR A 257 -10.76 9.73 2.67
N MET A 258 -10.46 8.56 3.21
CA MET A 258 -9.92 7.43 2.45
C MET A 258 -10.89 7.00 1.33
N LYS A 259 -12.18 6.81 1.65
CA LYS A 259 -13.19 6.42 0.66
C LYS A 259 -13.34 7.45 -0.45
N THR A 260 -13.46 8.73 -0.07
CA THR A 260 -13.61 9.82 -1.04
C THR A 260 -12.41 9.90 -1.98
N GLY A 261 -11.19 9.85 -1.41
CA GLY A 261 -9.98 9.92 -2.20
C GLY A 261 -9.75 8.69 -3.08
N PHE A 262 -10.09 7.50 -2.58
CA PHE A 262 -10.00 6.27 -3.36
C PHE A 262 -10.97 6.27 -4.56
N THR A 263 -12.20 6.72 -4.35
CA THR A 263 -13.20 6.88 -5.43
C THR A 263 -12.73 7.90 -6.47
N ASP A 264 -12.16 9.02 -6.00
CA ASP A 264 -11.62 10.06 -6.90
C ASP A 264 -10.39 9.55 -7.69
N LEU A 265 -9.51 8.75 -7.06
CA LEU A 265 -8.39 8.10 -7.75
C LEU A 265 -8.89 7.12 -8.82
N ALA A 266 -9.88 6.30 -8.49
CA ALA A 266 -10.50 5.35 -9.41
C ALA A 266 -11.17 6.01 -10.61
N SER A 267 -11.62 7.28 -10.50
CA SER A 267 -12.20 8.05 -11.61
C SER A 267 -11.24 8.27 -12.78
N THR A 268 -9.95 8.01 -12.61
CA THR A 268 -8.97 8.03 -13.70
C THR A 268 -9.21 6.94 -14.74
N GLY A 269 -9.95 5.87 -14.39
CA GLY A 269 -10.22 4.71 -15.24
C GLY A 269 -9.00 3.78 -15.43
N LEU A 270 -7.89 4.03 -14.71
CA LEU A 270 -6.70 3.19 -14.73
C LEU A 270 -6.84 2.01 -13.76
N LEU A 271 -5.96 1.02 -13.89
CA LEU A 271 -5.78 -0.02 -12.89
C LEU A 271 -5.36 0.61 -11.55
N ILE A 272 -5.88 0.08 -10.45
CA ILE A 272 -5.54 0.53 -9.09
C ILE A 272 -4.79 -0.58 -8.37
N HIS A 273 -3.63 -0.23 -7.83
CA HIS A 273 -2.81 -1.08 -6.98
C HIS A 273 -2.74 -0.47 -5.56
N ILE A 274 -3.25 -1.18 -4.57
CA ILE A 274 -2.84 -0.92 -3.18
C ILE A 274 -1.49 -1.64 -3.05
N SER A 275 -0.39 -0.87 -3.11
CA SER A 275 0.91 -1.43 -3.48
C SER A 275 1.80 -1.84 -2.30
N GLU A 276 1.59 -1.21 -1.13
CA GLU A 276 2.50 -1.33 0.02
C GLU A 276 1.76 -1.34 1.35
N LEU A 277 0.61 -2.01 1.39
CA LEU A 277 -0.31 -1.96 2.52
C LEU A 277 0.35 -2.41 3.82
N ASP A 278 0.42 -1.49 4.76
CA ASP A 278 0.68 -1.73 6.16
C ASP A 278 -0.17 -0.78 7.03
N ILE A 279 -0.67 -1.25 8.18
CA ILE A 279 -1.54 -0.48 9.06
C ILE A 279 -0.86 -0.27 10.40
N LYS A 280 -0.28 0.92 10.57
CA LYS A 280 0.39 1.34 11.79
C LYS A 280 -0.57 1.33 12.98
N VAL A 281 -0.10 0.83 14.11
CA VAL A 281 -0.88 0.74 15.35
C VAL A 281 -0.31 1.64 16.45
N ASN A 282 1.02 1.82 16.50
CA ASN A 282 1.70 2.66 17.49
C ASN A 282 1.99 4.06 16.94
N THR A 283 0.96 4.79 16.55
CA THR A 283 1.11 6.13 15.93
C THR A 283 1.78 7.16 16.85
N GLY A 284 1.70 6.95 18.18
CA GLY A 284 2.41 7.76 19.18
C GLY A 284 3.89 7.40 19.35
N LYS A 285 4.39 6.36 18.68
CA LYS A 285 5.78 5.87 18.78
C LYS A 285 6.23 5.60 20.21
N SER A 286 5.32 5.07 21.03
CA SER A 286 5.57 4.82 22.45
C SER A 286 6.30 3.49 22.66
N ASP A 287 7.39 3.50 23.44
CA ASP A 287 8.10 2.28 23.81
C ASP A 287 7.28 1.38 24.76
N SER A 288 6.33 1.99 25.50
CA SER A 288 5.39 1.29 26.38
C SER A 288 4.11 0.82 25.68
N TYR A 289 4.02 0.95 24.35
CA TYR A 289 2.84 0.54 23.59
C TYR A 289 2.55 -0.95 23.77
N VAL A 290 1.28 -1.26 24.06
CA VAL A 290 0.77 -2.62 24.20
C VAL A 290 -0.26 -2.88 23.09
N PHE A 291 0.04 -3.81 22.21
CA PHE A 291 -0.86 -4.26 21.16
C PHE A 291 -1.88 -5.25 21.74
N ASN A 292 -2.85 -4.73 22.49
CA ASN A 292 -3.88 -5.50 23.17
C ASN A 292 -5.06 -5.87 22.23
N ASP A 293 -6.04 -6.62 22.75
CA ASP A 293 -7.18 -7.10 21.97
C ASP A 293 -8.01 -5.96 21.34
N ALA A 294 -8.13 -4.82 22.01
CA ALA A 294 -8.86 -3.67 21.46
C ALA A 294 -8.13 -3.08 20.24
N GLU A 295 -6.81 -2.94 20.33
CA GLU A 295 -5.98 -2.48 19.20
C GLU A 295 -5.96 -3.50 18.04
N GLN A 296 -5.95 -4.80 18.35
CA GLN A 296 -6.05 -5.86 17.35
C GLN A 296 -7.41 -5.83 16.62
N ARG A 297 -8.51 -5.63 17.34
CA ARG A 297 -9.84 -5.46 16.72
C ARG A 297 -9.89 -4.23 15.81
N LYS A 298 -9.38 -3.08 16.30
CA LYS A 298 -9.32 -1.84 15.52
C LYS A 298 -8.53 -2.00 14.22
N GLN A 299 -7.39 -2.71 14.28
CA GLN A 299 -6.60 -3.04 13.10
C GLN A 299 -7.37 -3.96 12.14
N SER A 300 -8.01 -5.01 12.67
CA SER A 300 -8.83 -5.95 11.91
C SER A 300 -9.95 -5.22 11.13
N GLU A 301 -10.69 -4.34 11.81
CA GLU A 301 -11.74 -3.53 11.18
C GLU A 301 -11.19 -2.55 10.12
N THR A 302 -9.95 -2.08 10.28
CA THR A 302 -9.32 -1.22 9.28
C THR A 302 -8.96 -2.02 8.02
N TYR A 303 -8.38 -3.20 8.16
CA TYR A 303 -8.11 -4.10 7.03
C TYR A 303 -9.41 -4.50 6.32
N LYS A 304 -10.46 -4.87 7.06
CA LYS A 304 -11.79 -5.18 6.50
C LYS A 304 -12.35 -4.02 5.68
N TYR A 305 -12.25 -2.80 6.21
CA TYR A 305 -12.72 -1.61 5.52
C TYR A 305 -11.97 -1.37 4.20
N ILE A 306 -10.64 -1.48 4.21
CA ILE A 306 -9.79 -1.25 3.03
C ILE A 306 -10.08 -2.28 1.95
N THR A 307 -10.15 -3.56 2.31
CA THR A 307 -10.43 -4.62 1.33
C THR A 307 -11.84 -4.54 0.77
N ALA A 308 -12.85 -4.24 1.60
CA ALA A 308 -14.22 -4.01 1.15
C ALA A 308 -14.32 -2.80 0.19
N MET A 309 -13.61 -1.71 0.49
CA MET A 309 -13.55 -0.54 -0.38
C MET A 309 -12.91 -0.88 -1.73
N TYR A 310 -11.83 -1.67 -1.74
CA TYR A 310 -11.18 -2.12 -2.97
C TYR A 310 -12.09 -3.02 -3.81
N GLU A 311 -12.88 -3.88 -3.14
CA GLU A 311 -13.86 -4.75 -3.82
C GLU A 311 -14.98 -4.00 -4.53
N GLU A 312 -15.22 -2.73 -4.19
CA GLU A 312 -16.20 -1.89 -4.91
C GLU A 312 -15.70 -1.40 -6.28
N LEU A 313 -14.39 -1.50 -6.56
CA LEU A 313 -13.87 -1.15 -7.88
C LEU A 313 -14.49 -2.02 -8.98
N PRO A 314 -14.67 -1.49 -10.19
CA PRO A 314 -14.92 -2.29 -11.38
C PRO A 314 -13.80 -3.35 -11.56
N GLN A 315 -14.17 -4.55 -12.02
CA GLN A 315 -13.21 -5.65 -12.17
C GLN A 315 -12.01 -5.29 -13.07
N ASN A 316 -12.24 -4.50 -14.10
CA ASN A 316 -11.20 -4.05 -15.04
C ASN A 316 -10.27 -2.97 -14.46
N GLN A 317 -10.52 -2.50 -13.24
CA GLN A 317 -9.62 -1.59 -12.52
C GLN A 317 -8.91 -2.28 -11.35
N LYS A 318 -9.29 -3.50 -10.97
CA LYS A 318 -8.64 -4.24 -9.89
C LYS A 318 -7.33 -4.86 -10.39
N PHE A 319 -6.20 -4.35 -9.89
CA PHE A 319 -4.91 -4.95 -10.18
C PHE A 319 -4.47 -5.87 -9.03
N ALA A 320 -4.12 -5.32 -7.89
CA ALA A 320 -3.67 -6.08 -6.73
C ALA A 320 -3.83 -5.32 -5.42
N ILE A 321 -3.85 -6.06 -4.31
CA ILE A 321 -3.52 -5.55 -2.97
C ILE A 321 -2.26 -6.27 -2.52
N SER A 322 -1.18 -5.51 -2.25
CA SER A 322 0.10 -6.01 -1.79
C SER A 322 0.43 -5.46 -0.41
N THR A 323 0.79 -6.32 0.54
CA THR A 323 1.30 -5.89 1.85
C THR A 323 2.78 -5.54 1.75
N TRP A 324 3.25 -4.53 2.52
CA TRP A 324 4.66 -4.17 2.55
C TRP A 324 5.42 -5.01 3.57
N GLY A 325 5.52 -6.28 3.25
CA GLY A 325 6.11 -7.34 4.07
C GLY A 325 5.16 -8.51 4.29
N VAL A 326 5.67 -9.57 4.89
CA VAL A 326 4.95 -10.84 5.13
C VAL A 326 4.55 -10.99 6.59
N THR A 327 5.38 -10.57 7.53
CA THR A 327 5.24 -10.76 8.98
C THR A 327 5.75 -9.53 9.73
N ASP A 328 5.17 -9.24 10.88
CA ASP A 328 5.59 -8.14 11.76
C ASP A 328 7.06 -8.24 12.17
N LYS A 329 7.66 -9.45 12.15
CA LYS A 329 9.07 -9.71 12.47
C LYS A 329 10.04 -8.85 11.64
N TYR A 330 9.70 -8.60 10.39
CA TYR A 330 10.58 -7.92 9.42
C TYR A 330 10.01 -6.60 8.91
N THR A 331 9.03 -6.02 9.63
CA THR A 331 8.47 -4.71 9.23
C THR A 331 9.54 -3.62 9.25
N TRP A 332 9.56 -2.82 8.20
CA TRP A 332 10.46 -1.66 8.07
C TRP A 332 10.16 -0.56 9.10
N LEU A 333 8.91 -0.48 9.58
CA LEU A 333 8.45 0.56 10.50
C LEU A 333 9.20 0.55 11.82
N THR A 334 9.57 -0.63 12.33
CA THR A 334 10.33 -0.74 13.59
C THR A 334 11.70 -0.08 13.49
N SER A 335 12.42 -0.27 12.39
CA SER A 335 13.71 0.39 12.17
C SER A 335 13.57 1.86 11.78
N PHE A 336 12.55 2.21 10.99
CA PHE A 336 12.34 3.57 10.52
C PHE A 336 11.89 4.53 11.65
N TRP A 337 11.03 4.04 12.57
CA TRP A 337 10.51 4.84 13.67
C TRP A 337 11.19 4.59 15.01
N HIS A 338 12.10 3.59 15.07
CA HIS A 338 12.77 3.16 16.30
C HIS A 338 11.80 2.81 17.43
N SER A 339 10.63 2.25 17.09
CA SER A 339 9.58 1.87 18.02
C SER A 339 8.90 0.57 17.60
N LYS A 340 8.24 -0.11 18.55
CA LYS A 340 7.49 -1.34 18.27
C LYS A 340 6.30 -1.05 17.34
N GLU A 341 6.17 -1.85 16.29
CA GLU A 341 5.03 -1.81 15.38
C GLU A 341 4.58 -3.22 15.01
N TYR A 342 3.28 -3.34 14.71
CA TYR A 342 2.63 -4.60 14.39
C TYR A 342 1.70 -4.43 13.17
N PRO A 343 2.21 -3.98 12.01
CA PRO A 343 1.37 -3.46 10.94
C PRO A 343 0.77 -4.51 10.02
N LEU A 344 1.30 -5.75 10.01
CA LEU A 344 1.00 -6.76 8.99
C LEU A 344 -0.06 -7.79 9.45
N LEU A 345 -0.37 -8.75 8.56
CA LEU A 345 -1.42 -9.73 8.76
C LEU A 345 -0.97 -10.96 9.59
N LEU A 346 0.34 -11.22 9.58
CA LEU A 346 0.96 -12.30 10.36
C LEU A 346 1.85 -11.70 11.44
N ASP A 347 1.83 -12.31 12.63
CA ASP A 347 2.72 -11.93 13.72
C ASP A 347 4.18 -12.36 13.48
N ALA A 348 5.06 -12.13 14.46
CA ALA A 348 6.46 -12.49 14.37
C ALA A 348 6.73 -14.01 14.28
N ASP A 349 5.77 -14.81 14.70
CA ASP A 349 5.81 -16.28 14.68
C ASP A 349 5.02 -16.88 13.50
N TYR A 350 4.58 -16.04 12.56
CA TYR A 350 3.78 -16.39 11.38
C TYR A 350 2.35 -16.86 11.67
N ASN A 351 1.82 -16.62 12.88
CA ASN A 351 0.43 -16.86 13.18
C ASN A 351 -0.46 -15.77 12.54
N LYS A 352 -1.66 -16.16 12.15
CA LYS A 352 -2.67 -15.21 11.65
C LYS A 352 -3.14 -14.33 12.78
N LYS A 353 -3.01 -13.01 12.62
CA LYS A 353 -3.60 -12.01 13.51
C LYS A 353 -5.09 -11.83 13.22
N PRO A 354 -5.88 -11.20 14.11
CA PRO A 354 -7.25 -10.76 13.77
C PRO A 354 -7.33 -9.92 12.49
N ALA A 355 -6.28 -9.15 12.19
CA ALA A 355 -6.12 -8.41 10.93
C ALA A 355 -6.22 -9.28 9.67
N TYR A 356 -5.71 -10.53 9.73
CA TYR A 356 -5.83 -11.49 8.63
C TYR A 356 -7.30 -11.84 8.36
N GLN A 357 -8.07 -12.09 9.42
CA GLN A 357 -9.50 -12.36 9.30
C GLN A 357 -10.24 -11.13 8.79
N GLY A 358 -9.94 -9.93 9.33
CA GLY A 358 -10.51 -8.67 8.83
C GLY A 358 -10.27 -8.48 7.32
N PHE A 359 -9.05 -8.75 6.85
CA PHE A 359 -8.75 -8.70 5.41
C PHE A 359 -9.65 -9.65 4.61
N LEU A 360 -9.79 -10.90 5.07
CA LEU A 360 -10.68 -11.88 4.43
C LEU A 360 -12.14 -11.44 4.44
N ASP A 361 -12.63 -10.89 5.55
CA ASP A 361 -14.03 -10.47 5.70
C ASP A 361 -14.41 -9.30 4.78
N GLY A 362 -13.42 -8.53 4.34
CA GLY A 362 -13.62 -7.49 3.34
C GLY A 362 -13.67 -8.00 1.89
N LEU A 363 -13.19 -9.22 1.60
CA LEU A 363 -13.24 -9.83 0.27
C LEU A 363 -14.63 -10.44 0.00
N LYS A 364 -15.10 -10.33 -1.26
CA LYS A 364 -16.39 -10.85 -1.74
C LYS A 364 -16.29 -12.23 -2.39
#